data_fb23ed209e6991121f7746a3c334a273
#
_entry.id   fb23ed209e6991121f7746a3c334a273
#
_cell.length_a   1.000
_cell.length_b   1.000
_cell.length_c   1.000
_cell.angle_alpha   90.00
_cell.angle_beta   90.00
_cell.angle_gamma   90.00
#
_symmetry.space_group_name_H-M   'P 1'
#
loop_
_entity.id
_entity.type
_entity.pdbx_description
1 polymer ?
#
loop_
_entity_poly.entity_id
_entity_poly.type
_entity_poly.pdbx_seq_one_letter_code
_entity_poly.pdbx_strand_id
1 'polypeptide(L)'
;MVDWSDERISALSDQDLKNLLVNAERKSVAAVIAQCKAEMEKRDAMKPRKAAKPRTELKEFEHEISGQLAAVGKAMAEKYDLSEETAKARSAGVKGFKAHRLLDAKGYAKLGGMQRDGSVAVDRYISYRRGKDIVSLSVFLLKDQPVEAHEFQVIAPLALLKGGKPVAEIRPIATEAQKQSADGGLAFKDLPSAAAAFDAALAKITA
;
A
#
# COMPACT_ATOMS: atom_id res chain seq x y z
N MET A 1 -49.51 -11.23 8.91
CA MET A 1 -48.04 -11.29 8.74
C MET A 1 -47.77 -11.87 7.36
N VAL A 2 -46.97 -11.23 6.54
CA VAL A 2 -46.67 -11.76 5.19
C VAL A 2 -45.76 -12.96 5.38
N ASP A 3 -46.14 -14.11 4.85
CA ASP A 3 -45.33 -15.33 4.89
C ASP A 3 -44.29 -15.25 3.77
N TRP A 4 -43.02 -15.23 4.14
CA TRP A 4 -41.90 -15.16 3.22
C TRP A 4 -41.37 -16.57 2.94
N SER A 5 -41.83 -17.16 1.84
CA SER A 5 -41.27 -18.43 1.35
C SER A 5 -39.97 -18.16 0.54
N ASP A 6 -39.13 -19.19 0.41
CA ASP A 6 -37.89 -19.14 -0.38
C ASP A 6 -38.16 -18.77 -1.86
N GLU A 7 -39.29 -19.23 -2.40
CA GLU A 7 -39.73 -18.90 -3.75
C GLU A 7 -40.04 -17.40 -3.93
N ARG A 8 -40.70 -16.80 -2.94
CA ARG A 8 -40.98 -15.36 -2.96
C ARG A 8 -39.71 -14.53 -2.80
N ILE A 9 -38.79 -14.97 -1.96
CA ILE A 9 -37.51 -14.29 -1.76
C ILE A 9 -36.65 -14.40 -3.00
N SER A 10 -36.59 -15.55 -3.65
CA SER A 10 -35.86 -15.75 -4.90
C SER A 10 -36.42 -14.98 -6.09
N ALA A 11 -37.69 -14.60 -6.07
CA ALA A 11 -38.33 -13.78 -7.10
C ALA A 11 -38.09 -12.27 -6.93
N LEU A 12 -37.53 -11.81 -5.81
CA LEU A 12 -37.26 -10.40 -5.56
C LEU A 12 -36.09 -9.87 -6.42
N SER A 13 -36.16 -8.59 -6.74
CA SER A 13 -34.98 -7.91 -7.29
C SER A 13 -33.85 -7.81 -6.24
N ASP A 14 -32.60 -7.61 -6.67
CA ASP A 14 -31.46 -7.42 -5.73
C ASP A 14 -31.70 -6.23 -4.78
N GLN A 15 -32.36 -5.19 -5.25
CA GLN A 15 -32.70 -4.03 -4.41
C GLN A 15 -33.78 -4.36 -3.40
N ASP A 16 -34.84 -5.07 -3.80
CA ASP A 16 -35.93 -5.45 -2.92
C ASP A 16 -35.47 -6.47 -1.88
N LEU A 17 -34.58 -7.38 -2.27
CA LEU A 17 -33.96 -8.34 -1.34
C LEU A 17 -33.14 -7.63 -0.25
N LYS A 18 -32.37 -6.61 -0.61
CA LYS A 18 -31.65 -5.76 0.37
C LYS A 18 -32.59 -5.00 1.27
N ASN A 19 -33.66 -4.44 0.70
CA ASN A 19 -34.67 -3.71 1.48
C ASN A 19 -35.42 -4.63 2.45
N LEU A 20 -35.72 -5.86 2.02
CA LEU A 20 -36.34 -6.87 2.87
C LEU A 20 -35.40 -7.27 4.02
N LEU A 21 -34.11 -7.48 3.73
CA LEU A 21 -33.12 -7.81 4.75
C LEU A 21 -33.04 -6.71 5.84
N VAL A 22 -32.91 -5.45 5.44
CA VAL A 22 -32.86 -4.31 6.36
C VAL A 22 -34.14 -4.23 7.24
N ASN A 23 -35.31 -4.45 6.63
CA ASN A 23 -36.57 -4.43 7.34
C ASN A 23 -36.72 -5.62 8.33
N ALA A 24 -36.22 -6.80 7.91
CA ALA A 24 -36.21 -8.00 8.74
C ALA A 24 -35.27 -7.85 9.95
N GLU A 25 -34.09 -7.26 9.75
CA GLU A 25 -33.13 -6.95 10.81
C GLU A 25 -33.73 -5.94 11.82
N ARG A 26 -34.37 -4.88 11.33
CA ARG A 26 -35.06 -3.90 12.21
C ARG A 26 -36.17 -4.52 13.03
N LYS A 27 -36.86 -5.54 12.51
CA LYS A 27 -37.94 -6.25 13.19
C LYS A 27 -37.47 -7.52 13.89
N SER A 28 -36.17 -7.83 13.86
CA SER A 28 -35.57 -9.02 14.47
C SER A 28 -36.21 -10.34 14.04
N VAL A 29 -36.60 -10.47 12.76
CA VAL A 29 -37.21 -11.69 12.17
C VAL A 29 -36.11 -12.62 11.67
N ALA A 30 -35.59 -13.45 12.57
CA ALA A 30 -34.41 -14.29 12.32
C ALA A 30 -34.53 -15.20 11.08
N ALA A 31 -35.70 -15.81 10.88
CA ALA A 31 -35.95 -16.69 9.73
C ALA A 31 -35.79 -15.96 8.38
N VAL A 32 -36.42 -14.79 8.24
CA VAL A 32 -36.34 -13.98 7.00
C VAL A 32 -34.93 -13.45 6.77
N ILE A 33 -34.21 -13.08 7.82
CA ILE A 33 -32.81 -12.65 7.74
C ILE A 33 -31.93 -13.78 7.16
N ALA A 34 -32.08 -15.00 7.68
CA ALA A 34 -31.33 -16.15 7.20
C ALA A 34 -31.63 -16.48 5.72
N GLN A 35 -32.91 -16.47 5.33
CA GLN A 35 -33.32 -16.69 3.95
C GLN A 35 -32.79 -15.61 2.99
N CYS A 36 -32.86 -14.33 3.35
CA CYS A 36 -32.32 -13.25 2.54
C CYS A 36 -30.79 -13.39 2.35
N LYS A 37 -30.06 -13.72 3.41
CA LYS A 37 -28.60 -13.91 3.33
C LYS A 37 -28.24 -15.10 2.46
N ALA A 38 -28.92 -16.23 2.60
CA ALA A 38 -28.71 -17.42 1.79
C ALA A 38 -28.96 -17.13 0.27
N GLU A 39 -30.02 -16.40 -0.04
CA GLU A 39 -30.33 -16.03 -1.44
C GLU A 39 -29.29 -15.05 -2.00
N MET A 40 -28.81 -14.10 -1.22
CA MET A 40 -27.73 -13.18 -1.62
C MET A 40 -26.43 -13.94 -1.91
N GLU A 41 -26.04 -14.86 -1.04
CA GLU A 41 -24.84 -15.71 -1.25
C GLU A 41 -24.98 -16.56 -2.51
N LYS A 42 -26.16 -17.17 -2.73
CA LYS A 42 -26.44 -17.95 -3.93
C LYS A 42 -26.29 -17.10 -5.20
N ARG A 43 -26.84 -15.87 -5.21
CA ARG A 43 -26.72 -14.96 -6.36
C ARG A 43 -25.28 -14.50 -6.57
N ASP A 44 -24.54 -14.22 -5.50
CA ASP A 44 -23.13 -13.83 -5.61
C ASP A 44 -22.26 -14.98 -6.14
N ALA A 45 -22.57 -16.22 -5.77
CA ALA A 45 -21.92 -17.41 -6.33
C ALA A 45 -22.24 -17.63 -7.82
N MET A 46 -23.41 -17.24 -8.27
CA MET A 46 -23.84 -17.36 -9.67
C MET A 46 -23.37 -16.20 -10.55
N LYS A 47 -22.94 -15.08 -9.98
CA LYS A 47 -22.39 -13.98 -10.77
C LYS A 47 -21.14 -14.44 -11.51
N PRO A 48 -21.09 -14.27 -12.86
CA PRO A 48 -19.88 -14.61 -13.59
C PRO A 48 -18.73 -13.80 -13.01
N ARG A 49 -17.70 -14.50 -12.51
CA ARG A 49 -16.47 -13.85 -12.07
C ARG A 49 -15.96 -13.04 -13.26
N LYS A 50 -15.88 -11.73 -13.11
CA LYS A 50 -15.25 -10.88 -14.12
C LYS A 50 -13.90 -11.49 -14.46
N ALA A 51 -13.71 -11.89 -15.72
CA ALA A 51 -12.44 -12.39 -16.20
C ALA A 51 -11.35 -11.41 -15.73
N ALA A 52 -10.32 -11.93 -15.11
CA ALA A 52 -9.20 -11.10 -14.65
C ALA A 52 -8.68 -10.35 -15.88
N LYS A 53 -8.66 -9.02 -15.82
CA LYS A 53 -8.06 -8.22 -16.89
C LYS A 53 -6.64 -8.71 -17.09
N PRO A 54 -6.18 -8.90 -18.35
CA PRO A 54 -4.81 -9.32 -18.60
C PRO A 54 -3.86 -8.38 -17.85
N ARG A 55 -2.94 -8.96 -17.08
CA ARG A 55 -1.90 -8.19 -16.41
C ARG A 55 -1.00 -7.59 -17.48
N THR A 56 -0.76 -6.31 -17.41
CA THR A 56 0.26 -5.69 -18.23
C THR A 56 1.62 -5.91 -17.55
N GLU A 57 2.70 -5.99 -18.32
CA GLU A 57 4.08 -6.12 -17.84
C GLU A 57 4.40 -5.19 -16.65
N LEU A 58 3.99 -3.93 -16.73
CA LEU A 58 4.15 -2.98 -15.64
C LEU A 58 3.43 -3.40 -14.35
N LYS A 59 2.25 -4.03 -14.45
CA LYS A 59 1.51 -4.50 -13.26
C LYS A 59 2.11 -5.75 -12.65
N GLU A 60 2.66 -6.60 -13.48
CA GLU A 60 3.39 -7.79 -13.03
C GLU A 60 4.65 -7.37 -12.31
N PHE A 61 5.41 -6.44 -12.87
CA PHE A 61 6.55 -5.82 -12.22
C PHE A 61 6.16 -5.15 -10.89
N GLU A 62 5.10 -4.31 -10.87
CA GLU A 62 4.63 -3.68 -9.64
C GLU A 62 4.27 -4.71 -8.56
N HIS A 63 3.70 -5.84 -8.95
CA HIS A 63 3.33 -6.89 -8.01
C HIS A 63 4.56 -7.61 -7.47
N GLU A 64 5.48 -7.99 -8.34
CA GLU A 64 6.72 -8.66 -7.97
C GLU A 64 7.58 -7.80 -7.05
N ILE A 65 7.86 -6.56 -7.45
CA ILE A 65 8.70 -5.64 -6.68
C ILE A 65 8.06 -5.28 -5.32
N SER A 66 6.74 -5.22 -5.27
CA SER A 66 6.01 -5.03 -4.01
C SER A 66 6.23 -6.17 -3.04
N GLY A 67 6.25 -7.41 -3.54
CA GLY A 67 6.55 -8.60 -2.75
C GLY A 67 8.00 -8.60 -2.25
N GLN A 68 8.94 -8.24 -3.11
CA GLN A 68 10.37 -8.16 -2.76
C GLN A 68 10.63 -7.09 -1.69
N LEU A 69 10.07 -5.88 -1.84
CA LEU A 69 10.19 -4.83 -0.83
C LEU A 69 9.54 -5.23 0.50
N ALA A 70 8.38 -5.88 0.45
CA ALA A 70 7.72 -6.36 1.67
C ALA A 70 8.56 -7.42 2.40
N ALA A 71 9.24 -8.31 1.67
CA ALA A 71 10.15 -9.29 2.26
C ALA A 71 11.34 -8.62 2.96
N VAL A 72 11.96 -7.63 2.32
CA VAL A 72 13.02 -6.82 2.95
C VAL A 72 12.50 -6.12 4.20
N GLY A 73 11.33 -5.49 4.13
CA GLY A 73 10.73 -4.81 5.28
C GLY A 73 10.48 -5.75 6.46
N LYS A 74 9.99 -6.97 6.17
CA LYS A 74 9.78 -7.99 7.19
C LYS A 74 11.10 -8.42 7.84
N ALA A 75 12.12 -8.70 7.05
CA ALA A 75 13.43 -9.10 7.56
C ALA A 75 14.06 -8.00 8.44
N MET A 76 13.92 -6.73 8.06
CA MET A 76 14.40 -5.60 8.86
C MET A 76 13.60 -5.44 10.16
N ALA A 77 12.28 -5.62 10.11
CA ALA A 77 11.44 -5.58 11.31
C ALA A 77 11.82 -6.66 12.32
N GLU A 78 12.08 -7.88 11.86
CA GLU A 78 12.56 -8.97 12.71
C GLU A 78 13.96 -8.68 13.29
N LYS A 79 14.88 -8.19 12.46
CA LYS A 79 16.26 -7.90 12.87
C LYS A 79 16.36 -6.82 13.95
N TYR A 80 15.53 -5.80 13.87
CA TYR A 80 15.57 -4.62 14.75
C TYR A 80 14.43 -4.58 15.77
N ASP A 81 13.68 -5.67 15.93
CA ASP A 81 12.51 -5.76 16.82
C ASP A 81 11.52 -4.58 16.60
N LEU A 82 11.25 -4.30 15.32
CA LEU A 82 10.34 -3.23 14.95
C LEU A 82 8.90 -3.75 15.02
N SER A 83 8.13 -3.28 15.98
CA SER A 83 6.72 -3.68 16.11
C SER A 83 5.86 -3.08 15.01
N GLU A 84 4.87 -3.86 14.53
CA GLU A 84 3.83 -3.39 13.63
C GLU A 84 2.76 -2.60 14.39
N GLU A 85 3.06 -1.39 14.80
CA GLU A 85 2.01 -0.49 15.25
C GLU A 85 1.28 0.10 14.04
N THR A 86 -0.02 -0.16 13.93
CA THR A 86 -0.88 0.47 12.94
C THR A 86 -1.13 1.92 13.31
N ALA A 87 -0.19 2.78 13.08
CA ALA A 87 -0.47 4.21 13.12
C ALA A 87 -1.53 4.51 12.04
N LYS A 88 -2.63 5.13 12.44
CA LYS A 88 -3.60 5.66 11.47
C LYS A 88 -2.85 6.58 10.54
N ALA A 89 -2.87 6.25 9.24
CA ALA A 89 -2.27 7.08 8.22
C ALA A 89 -2.81 8.51 8.37
N ARG A 90 -1.97 9.43 8.74
CA ARG A 90 -2.28 10.85 8.56
C ARG A 90 -2.14 11.09 7.07
N SER A 91 -3.27 11.20 6.38
CA SER A 91 -3.27 11.76 5.03
C SER A 91 -2.61 13.14 5.16
N ALA A 92 -1.49 13.32 4.52
CA ALA A 92 -0.74 14.58 4.59
C ALA A 92 -1.41 15.70 3.79
N GLY A 93 -2.72 15.76 3.70
CA GLY A 93 -3.46 16.84 3.05
C GLY A 93 -3.16 17.05 1.55
N VAL A 94 -2.28 16.25 0.98
CA VAL A 94 -1.90 16.33 -0.42
C VAL A 94 -2.97 15.63 -1.24
N LYS A 95 -3.64 16.37 -2.10
CA LYS A 95 -4.72 15.89 -2.96
C LYS A 95 -4.22 14.66 -3.75
N GLY A 96 -4.83 13.49 -3.51
CA GLY A 96 -4.51 12.24 -4.20
C GLY A 96 -3.42 11.36 -3.56
N PHE A 97 -2.91 11.70 -2.43
CA PHE A 97 -2.05 10.83 -1.64
C PHE A 97 -2.85 9.60 -1.18
N LYS A 98 -2.50 8.41 -1.64
CA LYS A 98 -3.03 7.20 -1.03
C LYS A 98 -2.41 7.08 0.35
N ALA A 99 -3.26 7.02 1.37
CA ALA A 99 -2.86 6.92 2.76
C ALA A 99 -1.75 5.88 2.95
N HIS A 100 -0.59 6.32 3.43
CA HIS A 100 0.50 5.46 3.81
C HIS A 100 0.36 5.15 5.29
N ARG A 101 0.52 3.89 5.65
CA ARG A 101 0.66 3.51 7.05
C ARG A 101 2.12 3.70 7.43
N LEU A 102 2.46 4.91 7.85
CA LEU A 102 3.71 5.17 8.53
C LEU A 102 3.56 4.69 9.96
N LEU A 103 4.46 3.85 10.42
CA LEU A 103 4.52 3.41 11.80
C LEU A 103 5.38 4.40 12.59
N ASP A 104 4.85 4.87 13.72
CA ASP A 104 5.60 5.75 14.60
C ASP A 104 6.63 4.97 15.42
N ALA A 105 7.74 5.62 15.64
CA ALA A 105 8.80 5.43 16.64
C ALA A 105 9.36 4.03 16.91
N LYS A 106 8.63 2.95 16.77
CA LYS A 106 9.06 1.57 17.00
C LYS A 106 8.52 0.59 15.95
N GLY A 107 8.11 1.11 14.82
CA GLY A 107 7.57 0.31 13.75
C GLY A 107 8.09 0.76 12.38
N TYR A 108 7.77 0.05 11.35
CA TYR A 108 8.09 0.40 9.98
C TYR A 108 6.82 0.59 9.16
N ALA A 109 6.86 1.47 8.16
CA ALA A 109 5.75 1.58 7.23
C ALA A 109 5.71 0.36 6.33
N LYS A 110 4.53 -0.21 6.18
CA LYS A 110 4.28 -1.17 5.13
C LYS A 110 4.39 -0.50 3.76
N LEU A 111 4.44 -1.32 2.74
CA LEU A 111 4.50 -0.90 1.37
C LEU A 111 3.53 0.25 1.08
N GLY A 112 4.06 1.37 0.63
CA GLY A 112 3.34 2.56 0.22
C GLY A 112 3.54 2.87 -1.25
N GLY A 113 2.88 3.90 -1.73
CA GLY A 113 3.07 4.48 -3.06
C GLY A 113 2.67 5.94 -3.05
N MET A 114 3.45 6.77 -3.71
CA MET A 114 3.19 8.21 -3.80
C MET A 114 2.18 8.51 -4.89
N GLN A 115 1.53 9.66 -4.77
CA GLN A 115 0.77 10.18 -5.87
C GLN A 115 1.70 10.59 -7.00
N ARG A 116 1.29 10.25 -8.19
CA ARG A 116 2.02 10.54 -9.40
C ARG A 116 1.47 11.80 -10.05
N ASP A 117 2.36 12.66 -10.46
CA ASP A 117 2.04 13.82 -11.30
C ASP A 117 1.86 13.46 -12.77
N GLY A 118 1.92 12.17 -13.11
CA GLY A 118 1.86 11.64 -14.47
C GLY A 118 3.23 11.35 -15.09
N SER A 119 4.32 11.76 -14.45
CA SER A 119 5.70 11.50 -14.90
C SER A 119 6.29 10.20 -14.34
N VAL A 120 5.70 9.65 -13.28
CA VAL A 120 6.14 8.43 -12.63
C VAL A 120 5.24 7.26 -12.98
N ALA A 121 5.82 6.14 -13.39
CA ALA A 121 5.13 4.89 -13.63
C ALA A 121 5.03 4.04 -12.37
N VAL A 122 6.14 3.86 -11.65
CA VAL A 122 6.21 3.10 -10.40
C VAL A 122 6.93 3.91 -9.34
N ASP A 123 6.32 4.00 -8.16
CA ASP A 123 6.94 4.48 -6.94
C ASP A 123 6.36 3.66 -5.78
N ARG A 124 7.12 2.66 -5.33
CA ARG A 124 6.77 1.79 -4.21
C ARG A 124 7.87 1.86 -3.18
N TYR A 125 7.51 1.88 -1.91
CA TYR A 125 8.50 1.97 -0.85
C TYR A 125 8.06 1.28 0.43
N ILE A 126 9.05 0.92 1.21
CA ILE A 126 8.94 0.62 2.63
C ILE A 126 9.69 1.71 3.40
N SER A 127 9.22 2.07 4.58
CA SER A 127 9.91 3.05 5.39
C SER A 127 9.75 2.77 6.88
N TYR A 128 10.75 3.23 7.62
CA TYR A 128 10.78 3.26 9.07
C TYR A 128 10.90 4.69 9.55
N ARG A 129 10.20 5.02 10.61
CA ARG A 129 10.22 6.36 11.20
C ARG A 129 10.57 6.28 12.67
N ARG A 130 11.47 7.15 13.10
CA ARG A 130 11.76 7.40 14.51
C ARG A 130 11.73 8.91 14.77
N GLY A 131 10.72 9.37 15.50
CA GLY A 131 10.50 10.80 15.67
C GLY A 131 10.25 11.52 14.35
N LYS A 132 11.12 12.45 13.98
CA LYS A 132 11.07 13.18 12.71
C LYS A 132 11.83 12.51 11.57
N ASP A 133 12.73 11.61 11.89
CA ASP A 133 13.62 10.97 10.92
C ASP A 133 12.91 9.79 10.24
N ILE A 134 13.06 9.70 8.94
CA ILE A 134 12.49 8.64 8.11
C ILE A 134 13.62 8.03 7.30
N VAL A 135 13.69 6.70 7.31
CA VAL A 135 14.54 5.92 6.41
C VAL A 135 13.65 5.11 5.51
N SER A 136 13.81 5.21 4.21
CA SER A 136 12.99 4.48 3.24
C SER A 136 13.83 3.82 2.16
N LEU A 137 13.38 2.63 1.76
CA LEU A 137 13.83 1.92 0.58
C LEU A 137 12.70 1.96 -0.43
N SER A 138 12.95 2.49 -1.60
CA SER A 138 11.96 2.63 -2.66
C SER A 138 12.46 2.08 -3.99
N VAL A 139 11.52 1.72 -4.86
CA VAL A 139 11.75 1.51 -6.28
C VAL A 139 11.10 2.64 -7.04
N PHE A 140 11.77 3.13 -8.06
CA PHE A 140 11.36 4.27 -8.85
C PHE A 140 11.51 3.98 -10.34
N LEU A 141 10.47 4.26 -11.12
CA LEU A 141 10.47 4.14 -12.57
C LEU A 141 9.71 5.33 -13.17
N LEU A 142 10.34 6.04 -14.09
CA LEU A 142 9.68 7.08 -14.87
C LEU A 142 8.72 6.47 -15.89
N LYS A 143 7.67 7.24 -16.20
CA LYS A 143 6.77 6.91 -17.30
C LYS A 143 7.55 6.92 -18.61
N ASP A 144 7.11 6.11 -19.53
CA ASP A 144 7.72 5.98 -20.86
C ASP A 144 9.16 5.38 -20.86
N GLN A 145 9.61 4.88 -19.72
CA GLN A 145 10.81 4.07 -19.65
C GLN A 145 10.47 2.57 -19.55
N PRO A 146 11.34 1.71 -20.11
CA PRO A 146 11.18 0.27 -19.97
C PRO A 146 11.33 -0.15 -18.50
N VAL A 147 10.74 -1.28 -18.14
CA VAL A 147 10.74 -1.78 -16.77
C VAL A 147 12.16 -1.96 -16.22
N GLU A 148 13.12 -2.34 -17.07
CA GLU A 148 14.53 -2.55 -16.73
C GLU A 148 15.25 -1.26 -16.31
N ALA A 149 14.68 -0.10 -16.66
CA ALA A 149 15.23 1.20 -16.28
C ALA A 149 14.87 1.62 -14.84
N HIS A 150 14.16 0.77 -14.10
CA HIS A 150 13.86 1.05 -12.68
C HIS A 150 15.15 1.18 -11.86
N GLU A 151 15.04 1.97 -10.79
CA GLU A 151 16.12 2.15 -9.83
C GLU A 151 15.59 1.93 -8.40
N PHE A 152 16.43 1.35 -7.56
CA PHE A 152 16.20 1.34 -6.13
C PHE A 152 16.84 2.56 -5.50
N GLN A 153 16.16 3.14 -4.51
CA GLN A 153 16.63 4.34 -3.83
C GLN A 153 16.48 4.17 -2.33
N VAL A 154 17.53 4.49 -1.60
CA VAL A 154 17.47 4.62 -0.14
C VAL A 154 17.47 6.10 0.20
N ILE A 155 16.44 6.56 0.88
CA ILE A 155 16.24 7.96 1.28
C ILE A 155 16.21 8.02 2.80
N ALA A 156 17.04 8.89 3.35
CA ALA A 156 17.14 9.12 4.80
C ALA A 156 17.73 10.51 5.05
N PRO A 157 17.75 11.00 6.30
CA PRO A 157 18.57 12.15 6.67
C PRO A 157 20.00 11.97 6.16
N LEU A 158 20.54 12.97 5.47
CA LEU A 158 21.83 12.88 4.78
C LEU A 158 22.96 12.45 5.71
N ALA A 159 22.89 12.84 6.97
CA ALA A 159 23.85 12.44 8.02
C ALA A 159 23.92 10.92 8.26
N LEU A 160 22.86 10.19 7.93
CA LEU A 160 22.80 8.73 8.07
C LEU A 160 23.35 7.99 6.84
N LEU A 161 23.48 8.68 5.70
CA LEU A 161 23.89 8.09 4.42
C LEU A 161 25.34 8.42 4.08
N LYS A 162 26.22 7.43 4.19
CA LYS A 162 27.61 7.62 3.77
C LYS A 162 27.69 7.75 2.23
N GLY A 163 28.18 8.88 1.74
CA GLY A 163 28.28 9.15 0.30
C GLY A 163 26.93 9.52 -0.36
N GLY A 164 25.90 9.75 0.44
CA GLY A 164 24.61 10.18 -0.06
C GLY A 164 24.65 11.57 -0.67
N LYS A 165 23.72 11.81 -1.59
CA LYS A 165 23.50 13.10 -2.25
C LYS A 165 22.17 13.68 -1.84
N PRO A 166 21.95 14.99 -1.93
CA PRO A 166 20.63 15.59 -1.72
C PRO A 166 19.54 14.91 -2.56
N VAL A 167 18.35 14.77 -2.03
CA VAL A 167 17.22 14.10 -2.74
C VAL A 167 16.96 14.73 -4.10
N ALA A 168 17.12 16.05 -4.24
CA ALA A 168 16.92 16.76 -5.50
C ALA A 168 17.90 16.32 -6.62
N GLU A 169 19.06 15.80 -6.27
CA GLU A 169 20.05 15.29 -7.24
C GLU A 169 19.75 13.84 -7.66
N ILE A 170 18.97 13.12 -6.87
CA ILE A 170 18.67 11.71 -7.11
C ILE A 170 17.33 11.56 -7.80
N ARG A 171 16.32 12.30 -7.36
CA ARG A 171 14.96 12.26 -7.92
C ARG A 171 14.75 13.36 -8.94
N PRO A 172 14.56 13.03 -10.22
CA PRO A 172 14.30 14.02 -11.26
C PRO A 172 13.07 14.90 -11.01
N ILE A 173 12.12 14.37 -10.20
CA ILE A 173 10.85 15.02 -9.89
C ILE A 173 10.70 15.29 -8.39
N ALA A 174 11.78 15.69 -7.73
CA ALA A 174 11.73 16.09 -6.32
C ALA A 174 10.78 17.27 -6.12
N THR A 175 9.87 17.12 -5.15
CA THR A 175 8.98 18.22 -4.73
C THR A 175 9.77 19.34 -4.05
N GLU A 176 9.22 20.55 -3.98
CA GLU A 176 9.88 21.67 -3.28
C GLU A 176 10.18 21.33 -1.81
N ALA A 177 9.30 20.59 -1.13
CA ALA A 177 9.55 20.13 0.22
C ALA A 177 10.74 19.17 0.31
N GLN A 178 10.90 18.29 -0.66
CA GLN A 178 12.04 17.37 -0.75
C GLN A 178 13.34 18.09 -1.09
N LYS A 179 13.28 19.13 -1.91
CA LYS A 179 14.45 19.96 -2.23
C LYS A 179 14.93 20.79 -1.02
N GLN A 180 14.01 21.16 -0.13
CA GLN A 180 14.29 21.93 1.08
C GLN A 180 14.61 21.06 2.29
N SER A 181 14.34 19.75 2.23
CA SER A 181 14.60 18.84 3.35
C SER A 181 16.11 18.57 3.48
N ALA A 182 16.53 18.26 4.71
CA ALA A 182 17.89 17.80 4.97
C ALA A 182 18.09 16.32 4.58
N ASP A 183 17.12 15.74 3.85
CA ASP A 183 17.18 14.37 3.40
C ASP A 183 18.11 14.23 2.20
N GLY A 184 18.79 13.12 2.19
CA GLY A 184 19.59 12.68 1.06
C GLY A 184 19.15 11.31 0.58
N GLY A 185 19.83 10.82 -0.43
CA GLY A 185 19.55 9.51 -0.99
C GLY A 185 20.75 8.87 -1.67
N LEU A 186 20.60 7.59 -1.91
CA LEU A 186 21.52 6.76 -2.69
C LEU A 186 20.68 5.98 -3.71
N ALA A 187 21.16 5.90 -4.95
CA ALA A 187 20.53 5.13 -6.01
C ALA A 187 21.33 3.85 -6.30
N PHE A 188 20.62 2.76 -6.56
CA PHE A 188 21.15 1.43 -6.80
C PHE A 188 20.46 0.78 -8.00
N LYS A 189 21.17 -0.09 -8.69
CA LYS A 189 20.60 -0.89 -9.80
C LYS A 189 20.02 -2.22 -9.35
N ASP A 190 20.38 -2.68 -8.16
CA ASP A 190 19.92 -3.96 -7.62
C ASP A 190 19.39 -3.83 -6.19
N LEU A 191 18.43 -4.68 -5.85
CA LEU A 191 17.80 -4.70 -4.54
C LEU A 191 18.74 -5.11 -3.39
N PRO A 192 19.64 -6.11 -3.55
CA PRO A 192 20.57 -6.47 -2.48
C PRO A 192 21.45 -5.30 -2.01
N SER A 193 22.01 -4.54 -2.93
CA SER A 193 22.83 -3.35 -2.60
C SER A 193 21.99 -2.26 -1.92
N ALA A 194 20.78 -2.03 -2.41
CA ALA A 194 19.86 -1.08 -1.81
C ALA A 194 19.42 -1.52 -0.41
N ALA A 195 19.12 -2.81 -0.23
CA ALA A 195 18.73 -3.37 1.07
C ALA A 195 19.87 -3.28 2.09
N ALA A 196 21.13 -3.49 1.69
CA ALA A 196 22.29 -3.33 2.55
C ALA A 196 22.48 -1.87 2.99
N ALA A 197 22.27 -0.90 2.09
CA ALA A 197 22.32 0.53 2.44
C ALA A 197 21.16 0.94 3.36
N PHE A 198 19.97 0.40 3.13
CA PHE A 198 18.79 0.60 3.96
C PHE A 198 19.02 0.04 5.36
N ASP A 199 19.57 -1.17 5.48
CA ASP A 199 19.96 -1.80 6.73
C ASP A 199 20.99 -0.96 7.51
N ALA A 200 22.03 -0.47 6.83
CA ALA A 200 23.04 0.39 7.45
C ALA A 200 22.46 1.72 7.98
N ALA A 201 21.48 2.29 7.30
CA ALA A 201 20.78 3.49 7.74
C ALA A 201 19.84 3.19 8.93
N LEU A 202 19.13 2.04 8.89
CA LEU A 202 18.28 1.58 10.00
C LEU A 202 19.10 1.33 11.26
N ALA A 203 20.27 0.70 11.17
CA ALA A 203 21.15 0.46 12.30
C ALA A 203 21.50 1.75 13.06
N LYS A 204 21.68 2.85 12.33
CA LYS A 204 22.01 4.16 12.93
C LYS A 204 20.80 4.85 13.58
N ILE A 205 19.61 4.66 13.02
CA ILE A 205 18.40 5.30 13.55
C ILE A 205 17.79 4.49 14.71
N THR A 206 18.08 3.19 14.79
CA THR A 206 17.59 2.29 15.85
C THR A 206 18.53 2.21 17.06
N ALA A 207 19.79 2.56 16.88
CA ALA A 207 20.75 2.70 17.99
C ALA A 207 20.38 3.91 18.86
#